data_ef0d1b2f7e1a438d107d957625aaeb34
#
_entry.id   ef0d1b2f7e1a438d107d957625aaeb34
#
_cell.length_a   1.000
_cell.length_b   1.000
_cell.length_c   1.000
_cell.angle_alpha   90.00
_cell.angle_beta   90.00
_cell.angle_gamma   90.00
#
_symmetry.space_group_name_H-M   'P 1'
#
loop_
_entity.id
_entity.type
_entity.pdbx_description
1 polymer ?
#
loop_
_entity_poly.entity_id
_entity_poly.type
_entity_poly.pdbx_seq_one_letter_code
_entity_poly.pdbx_strand_id
1 'polypeptide(L)'
;MINDIIQYEELSMNAHPAIKTQLYDGWILRFANGYTNRANSINPLYPSAIPIEEKINLCEEIYMSQNLTTTYKLTPSSPQIIDDVLNKKGYEVVTPTNVMVKALTATGAFKSKTTIVDKIDRAWQENYFRLNGISDDLKIKTARAIQGNILNKTLCASIVEEDATVACGLCVIERGYAGLFDIIVDLNHRGKGFGFDICNSLLNNAAKMGAKFSYLQVVADNTPAIVLYDKLCFNDCYQYWYRVKKRANFSQEPVLI
;
A
#
# COMPACT_ATOMS: atom_id res chain seq x y z
N MET A 1 14.17 -14.51 6.47
CA MET A 1 12.91 -14.61 5.66
C MET A 1 11.67 -14.22 6.46
N ILE A 2 11.24 -14.93 7.54
CA ILE A 2 10.04 -14.53 8.32
C ILE A 2 10.19 -13.13 8.93
N ASN A 3 11.32 -12.85 9.58
CA ASN A 3 11.59 -11.52 10.17
C ASN A 3 11.59 -10.40 9.13
N ASP A 4 12.03 -10.68 7.91
CA ASP A 4 12.01 -9.69 6.82
C ASP A 4 10.57 -9.39 6.38
N ILE A 5 9.69 -10.41 6.33
CA ILE A 5 8.26 -10.21 6.00
C ILE A 5 7.61 -9.31 7.06
N ILE A 6 7.78 -9.63 8.34
CA ILE A 6 7.22 -8.82 9.45
C ILE A 6 7.71 -7.37 9.33
N GLN A 7 9.00 -7.16 9.07
CA GLN A 7 9.56 -5.82 8.90
C GLN A 7 8.91 -5.04 7.75
N TYR A 8 8.76 -5.65 6.56
CA TYR A 8 8.10 -4.97 5.44
C TYR A 8 6.60 -4.73 5.68
N GLU A 9 5.94 -5.64 6.42
CA GLU A 9 4.54 -5.42 6.81
C GLU A 9 4.40 -4.24 7.77
N GLU A 10 5.26 -4.12 8.80
CA GLU A 10 5.29 -2.97 9.70
C GLU A 10 5.55 -1.66 8.94
N LEU A 11 6.61 -1.62 8.10
CA LEU A 11 6.93 -0.46 7.28
C LEU A 11 5.76 -0.04 6.37
N SER A 12 5.10 -1.02 5.76
CA SER A 12 3.95 -0.78 4.88
C SER A 12 2.73 -0.26 5.65
N MET A 13 2.50 -0.77 6.86
CA MET A 13 1.41 -0.28 7.73
C MET A 13 1.65 1.15 8.20
N ASN A 14 2.90 1.51 8.52
CA ASN A 14 3.29 2.85 8.94
C ASN A 14 3.24 3.85 7.77
N ALA A 15 3.57 3.40 6.56
CA ALA A 15 3.52 4.22 5.35
C ALA A 15 2.10 4.41 4.78
N HIS A 16 1.17 3.52 5.14
CA HIS A 16 -0.25 3.62 4.77
C HIS A 16 -1.11 3.33 6.01
N PRO A 17 -1.11 4.23 7.01
CA PRO A 17 -1.75 3.99 8.30
C PRO A 17 -3.27 3.88 8.17
N ALA A 18 -3.89 3.10 9.04
CA ALA A 18 -5.35 3.11 9.21
C ALA A 18 -5.79 4.34 10.01
N ILE A 19 -7.08 4.68 9.96
CA ILE A 19 -7.66 5.74 10.80
C ILE A 19 -7.79 5.25 12.25
N LYS A 20 -8.15 3.97 12.41
CA LYS A 20 -8.20 3.30 13.71
C LYS A 20 -7.49 1.97 13.62
N THR A 21 -6.81 1.60 14.68
CA THR A 21 -6.12 0.30 14.82
C THR A 21 -6.47 -0.30 16.17
N GLN A 22 -6.75 -1.60 16.19
CA GLN A 22 -6.96 -2.40 17.39
C GLN A 22 -6.01 -3.59 17.38
N LEU A 23 -5.31 -3.82 18.48
CA LEU A 23 -4.51 -5.03 18.68
C LEU A 23 -5.38 -6.11 19.32
N TYR A 24 -5.29 -7.33 18.84
CA TYR A 24 -6.01 -8.47 19.39
C TYR A 24 -5.18 -9.74 19.31
N ASP A 25 -4.57 -10.12 20.40
CA ASP A 25 -3.78 -11.35 20.56
C ASP A 25 -2.85 -11.63 19.36
N GLY A 26 -1.93 -10.69 19.08
CA GLY A 26 -0.97 -10.78 17.98
C GLY A 26 -1.53 -10.41 16.60
N TRP A 27 -2.82 -10.18 16.46
CA TRP A 27 -3.44 -9.67 15.24
C TRP A 27 -3.62 -8.16 15.28
N ILE A 28 -3.47 -7.51 14.13
CA ILE A 28 -3.67 -6.07 13.96
C ILE A 28 -4.92 -5.86 13.11
N LEU A 29 -5.97 -5.31 13.72
CA LEU A 29 -7.23 -4.96 13.06
C LEU A 29 -7.17 -3.50 12.64
N ARG A 30 -7.40 -3.22 11.36
CA ARG A 30 -7.23 -1.89 10.76
C ARG A 30 -8.54 -1.41 10.15
N PHE A 31 -8.88 -0.13 10.37
CA PHE A 31 -10.15 0.47 9.96
C PHE A 31 -9.92 1.83 9.31
N ALA A 32 -10.40 2.02 8.09
CA ALA A 32 -10.36 3.28 7.33
C ALA A 32 -11.55 3.37 6.36
N ASN A 33 -12.78 3.31 6.90
CA ASN A 33 -14.05 3.50 6.18
C ASN A 33 -14.21 2.61 4.92
N GLY A 34 -13.54 1.46 4.83
CA GLY A 34 -13.60 0.59 3.66
C GLY A 34 -12.86 1.11 2.42
N TYR A 35 -12.04 2.16 2.54
CA TYR A 35 -11.40 2.82 1.39
C TYR A 35 -10.46 1.91 0.60
N THR A 36 -9.54 1.21 1.28
CA THR A 36 -8.63 0.22 0.66
C THR A 36 -8.48 -1.00 1.56
N ASN A 37 -8.22 -2.17 0.99
CA ASN A 37 -7.94 -3.37 1.78
C ASN A 37 -6.67 -3.21 2.63
N ARG A 38 -5.68 -2.45 2.16
CA ARG A 38 -4.45 -2.16 2.92
C ARG A 38 -4.72 -1.52 4.28
N ALA A 39 -5.69 -0.62 4.37
CA ALA A 39 -6.06 0.07 5.60
C ALA A 39 -7.32 -0.49 6.28
N ASN A 40 -7.98 -1.52 5.71
CA ASN A 40 -9.20 -2.14 6.21
C ASN A 40 -9.07 -3.66 6.23
N SER A 41 -8.03 -4.18 6.88
CA SER A 41 -7.81 -5.62 6.98
C SER A 41 -7.34 -6.03 8.35
N ILE A 42 -7.58 -7.29 8.68
CA ILE A 42 -7.05 -8.01 9.82
C ILE A 42 -5.73 -8.63 9.37
N ASN A 43 -4.66 -8.38 10.11
CA ASN A 43 -3.31 -8.80 9.78
C ASN A 43 -2.79 -9.71 10.90
N PRO A 44 -2.78 -11.05 10.72
CA PRO A 44 -2.20 -12.01 11.66
C PRO A 44 -0.67 -11.94 11.58
N LEU A 45 -0.07 -10.96 12.23
CA LEU A 45 1.35 -10.62 12.06
C LEU A 45 2.25 -11.24 13.13
N TYR A 46 1.74 -11.37 14.37
CA TYR A 46 2.51 -11.84 15.50
C TYR A 46 1.95 -13.13 16.10
N PRO A 47 2.74 -13.86 16.90
CA PRO A 47 2.28 -15.05 17.61
C PRO A 47 0.99 -14.79 18.41
N SER A 48 0.16 -15.79 18.54
CA SER A 48 -1.18 -15.72 19.09
C SER A 48 -1.47 -16.95 19.94
N ALA A 49 -2.23 -16.79 21.01
CA ALA A 49 -2.57 -17.84 21.98
C ALA A 49 -4.04 -18.27 21.93
N ILE A 50 -4.95 -17.36 21.58
CA ILE A 50 -6.40 -17.65 21.49
C ILE A 50 -6.68 -18.55 20.28
N PRO A 51 -7.59 -19.55 20.39
CA PRO A 51 -7.99 -20.41 19.28
C PRO A 51 -8.42 -19.61 18.03
N ILE A 52 -7.96 -20.03 16.86
CA ILE A 52 -8.12 -19.28 15.60
C ILE A 52 -9.58 -19.07 15.24
N GLU A 53 -10.44 -20.07 15.42
CA GLU A 53 -11.86 -19.97 15.10
C GLU A 53 -12.58 -18.95 15.99
N GLU A 54 -12.25 -18.91 17.28
CA GLU A 54 -12.76 -17.92 18.22
C GLU A 54 -12.35 -16.51 17.81
N LYS A 55 -11.08 -16.32 17.45
CA LYS A 55 -10.57 -15.02 16.96
C LYS A 55 -11.27 -14.58 15.69
N ILE A 56 -11.46 -15.48 14.73
CA ILE A 56 -12.14 -15.17 13.46
C ILE A 56 -13.57 -14.73 13.73
N ASN A 57 -14.30 -15.43 14.60
CA ASN A 57 -15.69 -15.08 14.93
C ASN A 57 -15.77 -13.68 15.55
N LEU A 58 -14.93 -13.36 16.54
CA LEU A 58 -14.89 -12.03 17.14
C LEU A 58 -14.51 -10.94 16.13
N CYS A 59 -13.54 -11.20 15.26
CA CYS A 59 -13.17 -10.27 14.20
C CYS A 59 -14.32 -10.02 13.21
N GLU A 60 -15.09 -11.05 12.85
CA GLU A 60 -16.29 -10.91 12.02
C GLU A 60 -17.32 -9.98 12.70
N GLU A 61 -17.58 -10.18 14.01
CA GLU A 61 -18.48 -9.32 14.79
C GLU A 61 -18.00 -7.86 14.84
N ILE A 62 -16.71 -7.63 15.11
CA ILE A 62 -16.13 -6.28 15.14
C ILE A 62 -16.28 -5.57 13.79
N TYR A 63 -15.90 -6.21 12.68
CA TYR A 63 -16.02 -5.60 11.35
C TYR A 63 -17.49 -5.38 10.96
N MET A 64 -18.37 -6.31 11.30
CA MET A 64 -19.80 -6.17 11.07
C MET A 64 -20.38 -4.97 11.84
N SER A 65 -19.99 -4.76 13.11
CA SER A 65 -20.43 -3.62 13.92
C SER A 65 -20.00 -2.28 13.36
N GLN A 66 -18.90 -2.23 12.59
CA GLN A 66 -18.42 -1.04 11.88
C GLN A 66 -18.99 -0.93 10.46
N ASN A 67 -19.91 -1.83 10.07
CA ASN A 67 -20.47 -1.93 8.72
C ASN A 67 -19.39 -2.13 7.63
N LEU A 68 -18.31 -2.82 7.95
CA LEU A 68 -17.20 -3.12 7.04
C LEU A 68 -17.22 -4.59 6.61
N THR A 69 -16.68 -4.86 5.42
CA THR A 69 -16.40 -6.23 4.95
C THR A 69 -15.23 -6.79 5.74
N THR A 70 -15.40 -8.01 6.29
CA THR A 70 -14.31 -8.69 6.99
C THR A 70 -13.28 -9.14 5.95
N THR A 71 -12.06 -8.61 6.09
CA THR A 71 -10.97 -8.84 5.16
C THR A 71 -9.72 -9.22 5.94
N TYR A 72 -9.07 -10.32 5.58
CA TYR A 72 -7.79 -10.75 6.15
C TYR A 72 -6.68 -10.52 5.12
N LYS A 73 -5.56 -9.96 5.55
CA LYS A 73 -4.32 -9.92 4.78
C LYS A 73 -3.43 -11.06 5.26
N LEU A 74 -3.12 -12.00 4.39
CA LEU A 74 -2.27 -13.15 4.70
C LEU A 74 -0.95 -13.05 3.93
N THR A 75 0.13 -13.42 4.60
CA THR A 75 1.48 -13.45 4.06
C THR A 75 2.08 -14.86 4.25
N PRO A 76 3.21 -15.20 3.63
CA PRO A 76 3.89 -16.47 3.89
C PRO A 76 4.33 -16.68 5.34
N SER A 77 4.33 -15.64 6.18
CA SER A 77 4.57 -15.76 7.63
C SER A 77 3.32 -16.07 8.44
N SER A 78 2.14 -15.95 7.85
CA SER A 78 0.88 -16.28 8.51
C SER A 78 0.74 -17.81 8.66
N PRO A 79 0.30 -18.34 9.83
CA PRO A 79 0.05 -19.76 9.99
C PRO A 79 -0.95 -20.29 8.94
N GLN A 80 -0.59 -21.37 8.24
CA GLN A 80 -1.43 -21.96 7.17
C GLN A 80 -2.85 -22.29 7.64
N ILE A 81 -3.01 -22.71 8.88
CA ILE A 81 -4.32 -23.03 9.47
C ILE A 81 -5.30 -21.85 9.40
N ILE A 82 -4.83 -20.59 9.41
CA ILE A 82 -5.70 -19.42 9.26
C ILE A 82 -6.30 -19.41 7.86
N ASP A 83 -5.49 -19.62 6.82
CA ASP A 83 -5.96 -19.67 5.43
C ASP A 83 -6.96 -20.79 5.22
N ASP A 84 -6.69 -21.98 5.78
CA ASP A 84 -7.55 -23.16 5.70
C ASP A 84 -8.93 -22.92 6.35
N VAL A 85 -8.96 -22.30 7.54
CA VAL A 85 -10.21 -21.98 8.25
C VAL A 85 -11.01 -20.92 7.49
N LEU A 86 -10.35 -19.86 6.99
CA LEU A 86 -11.01 -18.83 6.20
C LEU A 86 -11.60 -19.40 4.90
N ASN A 87 -10.86 -20.31 4.23
CA ASN A 87 -11.35 -20.99 3.04
C ASN A 87 -12.62 -21.81 3.35
N LYS A 88 -12.63 -22.61 4.43
CA LYS A 88 -13.80 -23.37 4.87
C LYS A 88 -14.98 -22.47 5.24
N LYS A 89 -14.75 -21.27 5.74
CA LYS A 89 -15.78 -20.27 6.05
C LYS A 89 -16.27 -19.48 4.81
N GLY A 90 -15.80 -19.82 3.60
CA GLY A 90 -16.24 -19.23 2.35
C GLY A 90 -15.59 -17.88 2.01
N TYR A 91 -14.39 -17.59 2.56
CA TYR A 91 -13.60 -16.44 2.15
C TYR A 91 -12.89 -16.72 0.83
N GLU A 92 -13.01 -15.82 -0.12
CA GLU A 92 -12.35 -15.90 -1.42
C GLU A 92 -10.97 -15.22 -1.38
N VAL A 93 -10.01 -15.76 -2.13
CA VAL A 93 -8.72 -15.10 -2.36
C VAL A 93 -8.90 -13.97 -3.36
N VAL A 94 -8.46 -12.79 -3.01
CA VAL A 94 -8.47 -11.64 -3.92
C VAL A 94 -7.13 -10.91 -3.87
N THR A 95 -6.83 -10.23 -4.98
CA THR A 95 -5.74 -9.27 -5.09
C THR A 95 -4.37 -9.80 -4.61
N PRO A 96 -3.86 -10.92 -5.14
CA PRO A 96 -2.48 -11.32 -4.89
C PRO A 96 -1.54 -10.15 -5.24
N THR A 97 -0.63 -9.82 -4.33
CA THR A 97 0.21 -8.62 -4.43
C THR A 97 1.65 -8.97 -4.11
N ASN A 98 2.55 -8.66 -5.04
CA ASN A 98 3.98 -8.84 -4.85
C ASN A 98 4.54 -7.70 -4.00
N VAL A 99 5.38 -8.04 -3.02
CA VAL A 99 6.27 -7.11 -2.36
C VAL A 99 7.63 -7.22 -3.03
N MET A 100 8.05 -6.14 -3.66
CA MET A 100 9.33 -6.07 -4.36
C MET A 100 10.30 -5.18 -3.60
N VAL A 101 11.57 -5.53 -3.62
CA VAL A 101 12.63 -4.86 -2.84
C VAL A 101 13.85 -4.57 -3.69
N LYS A 102 14.61 -3.56 -3.27
CA LYS A 102 15.85 -3.14 -3.92
C LYS A 102 16.82 -2.55 -2.91
N ALA A 103 18.12 -2.87 -3.03
CA ALA A 103 19.17 -2.10 -2.35
C ALA A 103 19.34 -0.74 -3.04
N LEU A 104 19.50 0.33 -2.25
CA LEU A 104 19.72 1.68 -2.75
C LEU A 104 21.19 2.05 -2.63
N THR A 105 21.70 2.63 -3.70
CA THR A 105 22.96 3.38 -3.72
C THR A 105 22.66 4.77 -4.26
N ALA A 106 23.20 5.79 -3.62
CA ALA A 106 23.09 7.15 -4.16
C ALA A 106 23.79 7.18 -5.53
N THR A 107 23.01 7.39 -6.57
CA THR A 107 23.54 7.62 -7.91
C THR A 107 23.83 9.11 -8.13
N GLY A 108 24.72 9.43 -9.08
CA GLY A 108 25.03 10.80 -9.46
C GLY A 108 23.80 11.61 -9.91
N ALA A 109 23.99 12.84 -10.31
CA ALA A 109 22.92 13.71 -10.77
C ALA A 109 22.18 13.09 -11.97
N PHE A 110 20.89 12.83 -11.80
CA PHE A 110 19.98 12.38 -12.86
C PHE A 110 19.17 13.59 -13.34
N LYS A 111 19.20 13.85 -14.65
CA LYS A 111 18.40 14.92 -15.24
C LYS A 111 16.95 14.45 -15.32
N SER A 112 16.08 14.99 -14.51
CA SER A 112 14.66 14.68 -14.47
C SER A 112 13.81 15.95 -14.50
N LYS A 113 12.62 15.85 -15.08
CA LYS A 113 11.57 16.88 -15.00
C LYS A 113 10.77 16.83 -13.69
N THR A 114 11.11 15.89 -12.81
CA THR A 114 10.36 15.65 -11.58
C THR A 114 10.67 16.73 -10.55
N THR A 115 9.61 17.38 -10.07
CA THR A 115 9.66 18.22 -8.88
C THR A 115 9.39 17.37 -7.64
N ILE A 116 10.17 17.56 -6.58
CA ILE A 116 9.99 16.86 -5.30
C ILE A 116 9.78 17.89 -4.19
N VAL A 117 8.76 17.62 -3.35
CA VAL A 117 8.51 18.32 -2.08
C VAL A 117 8.56 17.33 -0.92
N ASP A 118 8.92 17.79 0.26
CA ASP A 118 9.20 16.96 1.45
C ASP A 118 7.97 16.70 2.35
N LYS A 119 6.79 17.07 1.87
CA LYS A 119 5.54 16.87 2.59
C LYS A 119 4.36 16.68 1.63
N ILE A 120 3.35 15.97 2.11
CA ILE A 120 2.07 15.83 1.42
C ILE A 120 1.29 17.12 1.62
N ASP A 121 1.23 17.97 0.61
CA ASP A 121 0.41 19.18 0.62
C ASP A 121 -0.92 18.99 -0.11
N ARG A 122 -1.80 19.98 0.01
CA ARG A 122 -3.14 19.91 -0.58
C ARG A 122 -3.10 19.88 -2.10
N ALA A 123 -2.19 20.61 -2.72
CA ALA A 123 -2.09 20.68 -4.18
C ALA A 123 -1.65 19.33 -4.76
N TRP A 124 -0.68 18.66 -4.12
CA TRP A 124 -0.27 17.31 -4.50
C TRP A 124 -1.43 16.30 -4.34
N GLN A 125 -2.17 16.35 -3.22
CA GLN A 125 -3.33 15.49 -2.99
C GLN A 125 -4.42 15.66 -4.04
N GLU A 126 -4.76 16.90 -4.41
CA GLU A 126 -5.77 17.19 -5.43
C GLU A 126 -5.36 16.62 -6.81
N ASN A 127 -4.09 16.74 -7.18
CA ASN A 127 -3.54 16.13 -8.39
C ASN A 127 -3.58 14.60 -8.32
N TYR A 128 -3.20 14.02 -7.20
CA TYR A 128 -3.29 12.56 -6.98
C TYR A 128 -4.73 12.05 -7.13
N PHE A 129 -5.71 12.72 -6.51
CA PHE A 129 -7.13 12.31 -6.63
C PHE A 129 -7.62 12.43 -8.06
N ARG A 130 -7.31 13.54 -8.73
CA ARG A 130 -7.68 13.75 -10.14
C ARG A 130 -7.09 12.67 -11.05
N LEU A 131 -5.81 12.37 -10.92
CA LEU A 131 -5.12 11.35 -11.72
C LEU A 131 -5.67 9.94 -11.50
N ASN A 132 -6.15 9.64 -10.29
CA ASN A 132 -6.79 8.36 -9.95
C ASN A 132 -8.30 8.34 -10.19
N GLY A 133 -8.92 9.44 -10.67
CA GLY A 133 -10.37 9.51 -10.87
C GLY A 133 -11.16 9.42 -9.56
N ILE A 134 -10.58 9.80 -8.43
CA ILE A 134 -11.25 9.79 -7.12
C ILE A 134 -12.02 11.09 -6.95
N SER A 135 -13.35 11.01 -7.01
CA SER A 135 -14.27 12.16 -6.88
C SER A 135 -15.26 12.04 -5.72
N ASP A 136 -15.35 10.88 -5.08
CA ASP A 136 -16.23 10.66 -3.92
C ASP A 136 -15.68 11.37 -2.68
N ASP A 137 -16.48 12.18 -2.03
CA ASP A 137 -16.08 13.00 -0.88
C ASP A 137 -15.64 12.17 0.32
N LEU A 138 -16.26 11.02 0.59
CA LEU A 138 -15.88 10.14 1.68
C LEU A 138 -14.53 9.46 1.39
N LYS A 139 -14.32 9.01 0.15
CA LYS A 139 -13.04 8.44 -0.31
C LYS A 139 -11.92 9.49 -0.20
N ILE A 140 -12.15 10.74 -0.66
CA ILE A 140 -11.19 11.85 -0.54
C ILE A 140 -10.87 12.15 0.92
N LYS A 141 -11.89 12.29 1.78
CA LYS A 141 -11.71 12.56 3.21
C LYS A 141 -10.92 11.45 3.89
N THR A 142 -11.22 10.20 3.56
CA THR A 142 -10.54 9.02 4.11
C THR A 142 -9.09 8.96 3.65
N ALA A 143 -8.80 9.16 2.36
CA ALA A 143 -7.45 9.19 1.83
C ALA A 143 -6.60 10.31 2.47
N ARG A 144 -7.17 11.51 2.63
CA ARG A 144 -6.50 12.61 3.35
C ARG A 144 -6.19 12.26 4.80
N ALA A 145 -7.11 11.59 5.49
CA ALA A 145 -6.88 11.15 6.86
C ALA A 145 -5.77 10.09 6.94
N ILE A 146 -5.75 9.12 6.03
CA ILE A 146 -4.66 8.13 5.91
C ILE A 146 -3.32 8.84 5.70
N GLN A 147 -3.22 9.70 4.69
CA GLN A 147 -2.01 10.42 4.35
C GLN A 147 -1.56 11.39 5.47
N GLY A 148 -2.51 12.04 6.15
CA GLY A 148 -2.25 12.93 7.30
C GLY A 148 -1.76 12.21 8.56
N ASN A 149 -2.00 10.91 8.67
CA ASN A 149 -1.55 10.07 9.78
C ASN A 149 -0.14 9.46 9.54
N ILE A 150 0.50 9.70 8.40
CA ILE A 150 1.88 9.27 8.15
C ILE A 150 2.81 10.09 9.05
N LEU A 151 3.48 9.44 9.99
CA LEU A 151 4.39 10.09 10.95
C LEU A 151 5.83 10.19 10.43
N ASN A 152 6.16 9.38 9.44
CA ASN A 152 7.51 9.28 8.89
C ASN A 152 7.77 10.35 7.81
N LYS A 153 9.03 10.54 7.45
CA LYS A 153 9.40 11.48 6.38
C LYS A 153 8.78 11.06 5.06
N THR A 154 8.22 12.03 4.35
CA THR A 154 7.63 11.83 3.03
C THR A 154 8.37 12.62 1.96
N LEU A 155 8.39 12.10 0.74
CA LEU A 155 8.75 12.82 -0.47
C LEU A 155 7.60 12.66 -1.46
N CYS A 156 7.07 13.77 -1.93
CA CYS A 156 6.03 13.82 -2.95
C CYS A 156 6.63 14.27 -4.27
N ALA A 157 6.50 13.44 -5.30
CA ALA A 157 7.00 13.74 -6.64
C ALA A 157 5.87 14.13 -7.57
N SER A 158 6.14 15.06 -8.49
CA SER A 158 5.21 15.46 -9.56
C SER A 158 5.96 15.77 -10.86
N ILE A 159 5.32 15.47 -12.00
CA ILE A 159 5.73 15.94 -13.33
C ILE A 159 4.59 16.76 -13.91
N VAL A 160 4.93 17.94 -14.42
CA VAL A 160 3.99 18.86 -15.08
C VAL A 160 4.34 18.93 -16.56
N GLU A 161 3.32 18.81 -17.42
CA GLU A 161 3.38 19.04 -18.87
C GLU A 161 2.17 19.94 -19.24
N GLU A 162 2.40 20.97 -20.05
CA GLU A 162 1.36 21.90 -20.52
C GLU A 162 0.49 22.43 -19.36
N ASP A 163 1.14 22.89 -18.28
CA ASP A 163 0.53 23.44 -17.07
C ASP A 163 -0.35 22.47 -16.25
N ALA A 164 -0.37 21.18 -16.59
CA ALA A 164 -1.09 20.17 -15.85
C ALA A 164 -0.14 19.12 -15.23
N THR A 165 -0.41 18.70 -13.99
CA THR A 165 0.31 17.55 -13.41
C THR A 165 -0.14 16.28 -14.13
N VAL A 166 0.82 15.58 -14.75
CA VAL A 166 0.57 14.36 -15.53
C VAL A 166 1.08 13.09 -14.84
N ALA A 167 1.90 13.23 -13.82
CA ALA A 167 2.35 12.10 -13.00
C ALA A 167 2.63 12.55 -11.58
N CYS A 168 2.39 11.66 -10.61
CA CYS A 168 2.81 11.86 -9.24
C CYS A 168 3.20 10.54 -8.56
N GLY A 169 3.84 10.64 -7.40
CA GLY A 169 4.24 9.51 -6.57
C GLY A 169 4.60 9.94 -5.16
N LEU A 170 4.49 9.02 -4.23
CA LEU A 170 4.82 9.19 -2.82
C LEU A 170 5.94 8.23 -2.43
N CYS A 171 6.90 8.72 -1.66
CA CYS A 171 7.89 7.90 -0.97
C CYS A 171 7.81 8.18 0.53
N VAL A 172 7.79 7.13 1.35
CA VAL A 172 7.84 7.21 2.81
C VAL A 172 9.14 6.59 3.30
N ILE A 173 9.89 7.33 4.11
CA ILE A 173 11.22 6.93 4.57
C ILE A 173 11.18 6.63 6.05
N GLU A 174 11.50 5.39 6.42
CA GLU A 174 11.53 4.90 7.80
C GLU A 174 12.66 3.89 8.00
N ARG A 175 13.41 3.99 9.10
CA ARG A 175 14.44 3.01 9.52
C ARG A 175 15.44 2.64 8.41
N GLY A 176 15.78 3.58 7.51
CA GLY A 176 16.67 3.34 6.38
C GLY A 176 16.02 2.64 5.18
N TYR A 177 14.70 2.51 5.16
CA TYR A 177 13.89 2.00 4.06
C TYR A 177 13.08 3.11 3.40
N ALA A 178 12.94 3.05 2.08
CA ALA A 178 12.14 3.95 1.26
C ALA A 178 11.00 3.14 0.61
N GLY A 179 9.78 3.31 1.08
CA GLY A 179 8.59 2.70 0.48
C GLY A 179 8.04 3.58 -0.64
N LEU A 180 7.80 3.02 -1.84
CA LEU A 180 7.15 3.71 -2.94
C LEU A 180 5.65 3.42 -2.94
N PHE A 181 4.84 4.49 -2.99
CA PHE A 181 3.38 4.45 -2.96
C PHE A 181 2.79 5.46 -3.96
N ASP A 182 1.53 5.27 -4.31
CA ASP A 182 0.73 6.24 -5.05
C ASP A 182 1.40 6.69 -6.38
N ILE A 183 2.11 5.76 -7.06
CA ILE A 183 2.73 6.02 -8.35
C ILE A 183 1.66 6.00 -9.42
N ILE A 184 1.38 7.14 -10.01
CA ILE A 184 0.34 7.29 -11.02
C ILE A 184 0.82 8.15 -12.18
N VAL A 185 0.45 7.76 -13.40
CA VAL A 185 0.66 8.53 -14.64
C VAL A 185 -0.68 8.64 -15.36
N ASP A 186 -1.03 9.85 -15.78
CA ASP A 186 -2.20 10.14 -16.61
C ASP A 186 -2.25 9.18 -17.81
N LEU A 187 -3.45 8.69 -18.14
CA LEU A 187 -3.64 7.67 -19.19
C LEU A 187 -3.07 8.09 -20.55
N ASN A 188 -3.24 9.37 -20.94
CA ASN A 188 -2.78 9.92 -22.21
C ASN A 188 -1.26 10.19 -22.23
N HIS A 189 -0.61 10.07 -21.06
CA HIS A 189 0.81 10.34 -20.89
C HIS A 189 1.63 9.08 -20.56
N ARG A 190 1.00 7.90 -20.53
CA ARG A 190 1.68 6.62 -20.35
C ARG A 190 2.63 6.31 -21.51
N GLY A 191 3.62 5.45 -21.27
CA GLY A 191 4.63 5.05 -22.29
C GLY A 191 5.72 6.10 -22.54
N LYS A 192 5.63 7.32 -21.96
CA LYS A 192 6.62 8.41 -22.14
C LYS A 192 7.77 8.39 -21.11
N GLY A 193 7.85 7.37 -20.24
CA GLY A 193 8.91 7.25 -19.22
C GLY A 193 8.62 7.96 -17.90
N PHE A 194 7.51 8.68 -17.74
CA PHE A 194 7.22 9.48 -16.55
C PHE A 194 7.14 8.67 -15.25
N GLY A 195 6.59 7.45 -15.29
CA GLY A 195 6.60 6.57 -14.12
C GLY A 195 8.02 6.19 -13.67
N PHE A 196 8.92 5.96 -14.62
CA PHE A 196 10.33 5.70 -14.32
C PHE A 196 11.00 6.94 -13.70
N ASP A 197 10.77 8.12 -14.26
CA ASP A 197 11.35 9.37 -13.78
C ASP A 197 10.87 9.69 -12.36
N ILE A 198 9.57 9.54 -12.05
CA ILE A 198 9.01 9.68 -10.71
C ILE A 198 9.70 8.75 -9.72
N CYS A 199 9.70 7.44 -10.00
CA CYS A 199 10.28 6.45 -9.10
C CYS A 199 11.78 6.68 -8.90
N ASN A 200 12.54 6.86 -9.99
CA ASN A 200 13.98 7.07 -9.92
C ASN A 200 14.35 8.34 -9.16
N SER A 201 13.60 9.43 -9.34
CA SER A 201 13.79 10.68 -8.61
C SER A 201 13.52 10.51 -7.11
N LEU A 202 12.44 9.82 -6.73
CA LEU A 202 12.12 9.50 -5.34
C LEU A 202 13.22 8.65 -4.70
N LEU A 203 13.66 7.58 -5.39
CA LEU A 203 14.69 6.66 -4.90
C LEU A 203 16.03 7.37 -4.68
N ASN A 204 16.46 8.22 -5.63
CA ASN A 204 17.71 8.99 -5.51
C ASN A 204 17.66 9.97 -4.34
N ASN A 205 16.53 10.66 -4.13
CA ASN A 205 16.39 11.58 -3.01
C ASN A 205 16.33 10.83 -1.68
N ALA A 206 15.62 9.69 -1.61
CA ALA A 206 15.60 8.85 -0.43
C ALA A 206 17.00 8.32 -0.07
N ALA A 207 17.80 7.88 -1.05
CA ALA A 207 19.17 7.45 -0.84
C ALA A 207 20.06 8.58 -0.29
N LYS A 208 19.92 9.82 -0.81
CA LYS A 208 20.62 11.02 -0.26
C LYS A 208 20.21 11.32 1.19
N MET A 209 18.99 10.94 1.59
CA MET A 209 18.48 11.06 2.95
C MET A 209 18.86 9.87 3.85
N GLY A 210 19.69 8.95 3.36
CA GLY A 210 20.22 7.81 4.11
C GLY A 210 19.42 6.51 4.01
N ALA A 211 18.44 6.41 3.13
CA ALA A 211 17.78 5.16 2.85
C ALA A 211 18.76 4.19 2.13
N LYS A 212 18.84 2.96 2.64
CA LYS A 212 19.71 1.89 2.11
C LYS A 212 18.96 0.85 1.31
N PHE A 213 17.66 0.76 1.51
CA PHE A 213 16.77 -0.18 0.84
C PHE A 213 15.50 0.51 0.38
N SER A 214 14.86 -0.02 -0.64
CA SER A 214 13.53 0.39 -1.04
C SER A 214 12.63 -0.82 -1.18
N TYR A 215 11.33 -0.60 -0.98
CA TYR A 215 10.28 -1.59 -1.19
C TYR A 215 9.05 -0.96 -1.81
N LEU A 216 8.23 -1.79 -2.42
CA LEU A 216 6.93 -1.42 -2.96
C LEU A 216 5.98 -2.62 -2.93
N GLN A 217 4.70 -2.35 -3.15
CA GLN A 217 3.65 -3.35 -3.27
C GLN A 217 2.95 -3.17 -4.62
N VAL A 218 2.91 -4.23 -5.43
CA VAL A 218 2.29 -4.21 -6.75
C VAL A 218 1.38 -5.42 -6.93
N VAL A 219 0.15 -5.20 -7.39
CA VAL A 219 -0.78 -6.29 -7.70
C VAL A 219 -0.18 -7.21 -8.77
N ALA A 220 -0.27 -8.51 -8.56
CA ALA A 220 0.44 -9.52 -9.37
C ALA A 220 0.05 -9.53 -10.86
N ASP A 221 -1.12 -9.02 -11.21
CA ASP A 221 -1.60 -8.90 -12.59
C ASP A 221 -1.35 -7.51 -13.21
N ASN A 222 -0.78 -6.55 -12.46
CA ASN A 222 -0.41 -5.23 -12.98
C ASN A 222 0.91 -5.27 -13.77
N THR A 223 0.87 -5.97 -14.92
CA THR A 223 2.04 -6.15 -15.79
C THR A 223 2.77 -4.85 -16.15
N PRO A 224 2.09 -3.73 -16.49
CA PRO A 224 2.79 -2.48 -16.80
C PRO A 224 3.63 -1.93 -15.62
N ALA A 225 3.12 -2.05 -14.41
CA ALA A 225 3.85 -1.61 -13.22
C ALA A 225 5.02 -2.55 -12.89
N ILE A 226 4.81 -3.87 -13.00
CA ILE A 226 5.88 -4.86 -12.80
C ILE A 226 7.05 -4.59 -13.76
N VAL A 227 6.78 -4.41 -15.06
CA VAL A 227 7.82 -4.08 -16.05
C VAL A 227 8.57 -2.78 -15.70
N LEU A 228 7.87 -1.79 -15.16
CA LEU A 228 8.50 -0.56 -14.67
C LEU A 228 9.46 -0.84 -13.51
N TYR A 229 9.02 -1.63 -12.53
CA TYR A 229 9.83 -1.93 -11.34
C TYR A 229 11.00 -2.86 -11.63
N ASP A 230 10.86 -3.81 -12.58
CA ASP A 230 11.97 -4.61 -13.08
C ASP A 230 13.06 -3.74 -13.74
N LYS A 231 12.66 -2.75 -14.57
CA LYS A 231 13.60 -1.76 -15.16
C LYS A 231 14.32 -0.93 -14.11
N LEU A 232 13.69 -0.72 -12.95
CA LEU A 232 14.29 -0.05 -11.80
C LEU A 232 15.11 -1.01 -10.92
N CYS A 233 15.26 -2.29 -11.34
CA CYS A 233 15.99 -3.35 -10.63
C CYS A 233 15.41 -3.68 -9.26
N PHE A 234 14.09 -3.66 -9.11
CA PHE A 234 13.43 -4.29 -7.98
C PHE A 234 13.35 -5.80 -8.20
N ASN A 235 13.41 -6.57 -7.12
CA ASN A 235 13.29 -8.02 -7.13
C ASN A 235 12.13 -8.44 -6.24
N ASP A 236 11.45 -9.53 -6.60
CA ASP A 236 10.40 -10.11 -5.77
C ASP A 236 10.98 -10.59 -4.42
N CYS A 237 10.28 -10.25 -3.34
CA CYS A 237 10.62 -10.68 -1.98
C CYS A 237 9.63 -11.72 -1.48
N TYR A 238 8.35 -11.39 -1.49
CA TYR A 238 7.25 -12.30 -1.18
C TYR A 238 5.96 -11.80 -1.81
N GLN A 239 4.92 -12.66 -1.81
CA GLN A 239 3.58 -12.30 -2.22
C GLN A 239 2.64 -12.43 -1.02
N TYR A 240 1.73 -11.47 -0.84
CA TYR A 240 0.60 -11.58 0.06
C TYR A 240 -0.72 -11.61 -0.70
N TRP A 241 -1.80 -12.02 -0.04
CA TRP A 241 -3.15 -12.00 -0.60
C TRP A 241 -4.17 -11.59 0.45
N TYR A 242 -5.35 -11.20 -0.02
CA TYR A 242 -6.48 -10.97 0.86
C TYR A 242 -7.45 -12.15 0.82
N ARG A 243 -8.02 -12.47 1.98
CA ARG A 243 -9.20 -13.32 2.11
C ARG A 243 -10.39 -12.42 2.44
N VAL A 244 -11.40 -12.41 1.57
CA VAL A 244 -12.58 -11.52 1.66
C VAL A 244 -13.85 -12.36 1.63
N LYS A 245 -14.77 -12.09 2.56
CA LYS A 245 -16.08 -12.71 2.59
C LYS A 245 -17.09 -11.78 1.92
N LYS A 246 -17.55 -12.13 0.72
CA LYS A 246 -18.59 -11.35 0.04
C LYS A 246 -19.87 -11.34 0.87
N ARG A 247 -20.42 -10.16 1.12
CA ARG A 247 -21.75 -10.03 1.70
C ARG A 247 -22.79 -10.22 0.61
N ALA A 248 -23.85 -11.00 0.88
CA ALA A 248 -24.91 -11.32 -0.08
C ALA A 248 -25.68 -10.10 -0.62
N ASN A 249 -25.54 -8.89 -0.01
CA ASN A 249 -26.36 -7.71 -0.30
C ASN A 249 -25.61 -6.41 -0.56
N PHE A 250 -24.28 -6.42 -0.84
CA PHE A 250 -23.54 -5.22 -1.22
C PHE A 250 -22.91 -5.38 -2.60
N SER A 251 -23.38 -4.57 -3.57
CA SER A 251 -22.61 -4.32 -4.80
C SER A 251 -21.29 -3.65 -4.40
N GLN A 252 -20.20 -4.41 -4.37
CA GLN A 252 -18.89 -3.82 -4.15
C GLN A 252 -18.47 -3.09 -5.42
N GLU A 253 -18.36 -1.77 -5.35
CA GLU A 253 -17.46 -1.07 -6.26
C GLU A 253 -16.04 -1.58 -6.05
N PRO A 254 -15.20 -1.67 -7.11
CA PRO A 254 -13.83 -2.14 -6.99
C PRO A 254 -13.09 -1.29 -5.95
N VAL A 255 -12.57 -1.97 -4.92
CA VAL A 255 -11.72 -1.35 -3.90
C VAL A 255 -10.48 -0.82 -4.61
N LEU A 256 -10.18 0.47 -4.47
CA LEU A 256 -8.95 1.07 -4.98
C LEU A 256 -7.73 0.29 -4.45
N ILE A 257 -6.90 -0.14 -5.38
CA ILE A 257 -5.72 -0.99 -5.16
C ILE A 257 -4.50 -0.10 -4.96
#